data_5bd87cb3b29a8b59ef1c19586a7f4c70
#
_entry.id   5bd87cb3b29a8b59ef1c19586a7f4c70
#
_cell.length_a   1.000
_cell.length_b   1.000
_cell.length_c   1.000
_cell.angle_alpha   90.00
_cell.angle_beta   90.00
_cell.angle_gamma   90.00
#
_symmetry.space_group_name_H-M   'P 1'
#
loop_
_entity.id
_entity.type
_entity.pdbx_description
1 polymer ?
#
loop_
_entity_poly.entity_id
_entity_poly.type
_entity_poly.pdbx_seq_one_letter_code
_entity_poly.pdbx_strand_id
1 'polypeptide(L)'
;AAEDIALLDQLSNGRVEAGVGRGIYGREALNMNADADMKDQAKNFRLFEETLTIIKKAWTEKFFKHEGEFYTYPAPNFEWEHDMSPPSSEFMNLDTKILEKINIVPQPVQKPHPPLWQVVDSPSSIEWAAKNDISIIMWIPPVQSLKKRFEIYQQAKSEKEKRHVELGEGISVV
;
A
#
# COMPACT_ATOMS: atom_id res chain seq x y z
N ALA A 1 0.76 -5.78 -9.15
CA ALA A 1 0.76 -4.34 -8.81
C ALA A 1 2.10 -3.87 -8.22
N ALA A 2 2.65 -4.53 -7.16
CA ALA A 2 3.91 -4.08 -6.55
C ALA A 2 5.07 -4.08 -7.55
N GLU A 3 5.25 -5.15 -8.31
CA GLU A 3 6.28 -5.26 -9.35
C GLU A 3 6.04 -4.27 -10.50
N ASP A 4 4.81 -4.12 -10.96
CA ASP A 4 4.49 -3.21 -12.07
C ASP A 4 4.83 -1.76 -11.72
N ILE A 5 4.48 -1.33 -10.50
CA ILE A 5 4.81 0.01 -10.00
C ILE A 5 6.33 0.18 -9.83
N ALA A 6 7.00 -0.85 -9.28
CA ALA A 6 8.45 -0.81 -9.12
C ALA A 6 9.18 -0.75 -10.49
N LEU A 7 8.69 -1.50 -11.49
CA LEU A 7 9.22 -1.44 -12.84
C LEU A 7 9.00 -0.06 -13.48
N LEU A 8 7.80 0.53 -13.34
CA LEU A 8 7.53 1.89 -13.80
C LEU A 8 8.42 2.91 -13.11
N ASP A 9 8.68 2.73 -11.83
CA ASP A 9 9.57 3.61 -11.06
C ASP A 9 11.01 3.53 -11.59
N GLN A 10 11.51 2.33 -11.91
CA GLN A 10 12.80 2.14 -12.59
C GLN A 10 12.83 2.83 -13.97
N LEU A 11 11.83 2.57 -14.80
CA LEU A 11 11.75 3.13 -16.17
C LEU A 11 11.61 4.65 -16.17
N SER A 12 10.94 5.21 -15.18
CA SER A 12 10.78 6.66 -15.04
C SER A 12 11.93 7.35 -14.31
N ASN A 13 12.91 6.58 -13.78
CA ASN A 13 13.99 7.07 -12.95
C ASN A 13 13.46 7.82 -11.70
N GLY A 14 12.58 7.16 -10.94
CA GLY A 14 12.10 7.65 -9.65
C GLY A 14 11.05 8.78 -9.74
N ARG A 15 10.17 8.77 -10.75
CA ARG A 15 9.12 9.79 -10.93
C ARG A 15 7.71 9.26 -10.73
N VAL A 16 7.57 8.00 -10.30
CA VAL A 16 6.24 7.41 -10.06
C VAL A 16 5.65 7.94 -8.77
N GLU A 17 4.38 8.30 -8.83
CA GLU A 17 3.52 8.50 -7.68
C GLU A 17 2.35 7.51 -7.81
N ALA A 18 2.14 6.70 -6.76
CA ALA A 18 1.22 5.57 -6.83
C ALA A 18 -0.14 5.90 -6.20
N GLY A 19 -1.17 5.98 -7.02
CA GLY A 19 -2.56 6.11 -6.55
C GLY A 19 -3.11 4.78 -6.04
N VAL A 20 -3.65 4.77 -4.82
CA VAL A 20 -4.25 3.60 -4.19
C VAL A 20 -5.70 3.86 -3.79
N GLY A 21 -6.53 2.83 -3.83
CA GLY A 21 -7.93 2.96 -3.46
C GLY A 21 -8.62 1.61 -3.29
N ARG A 22 -9.78 1.63 -2.61
CA ARG A 22 -10.60 0.43 -2.35
C ARG A 22 -11.59 0.11 -3.46
N GLY A 23 -11.65 0.93 -4.51
CA GLY A 23 -12.72 0.92 -5.49
C GLY A 23 -13.97 1.70 -5.00
N ILE A 24 -14.78 2.13 -5.94
CA ILE A 24 -16.04 2.85 -5.66
C ILE A 24 -17.24 1.98 -6.00
N TYR A 25 -17.14 1.20 -7.06
CA TYR A 25 -18.22 0.38 -7.57
C TYR A 25 -17.99 -1.10 -7.25
N GLY A 26 -19.02 -1.76 -6.70
CA GLY A 26 -18.97 -3.21 -6.42
C GLY A 26 -18.59 -4.06 -7.64
N ARG A 27 -18.95 -3.60 -8.85
CA ARG A 27 -18.57 -4.25 -10.11
C ARG A 27 -17.04 -4.35 -10.28
N GLU A 28 -16.31 -3.32 -9.88
CA GLU A 28 -14.83 -3.31 -9.96
C GLU A 28 -14.23 -4.17 -8.87
N ALA A 29 -14.59 -3.89 -7.62
CA ALA A 29 -14.00 -4.54 -6.46
C ALA A 29 -14.24 -6.07 -6.47
N LEU A 30 -15.50 -6.50 -6.59
CA LEU A 30 -15.86 -7.92 -6.54
C LEU A 30 -15.32 -8.76 -7.69
N ASN A 31 -15.17 -8.19 -8.90
CA ASN A 31 -14.62 -8.93 -10.02
C ASN A 31 -13.08 -9.13 -9.92
N MET A 32 -12.42 -8.29 -9.13
CA MET A 32 -10.98 -8.41 -8.91
C MET A 32 -10.66 -9.25 -7.67
N ASN A 33 -11.53 -9.22 -6.64
CA ASN A 33 -11.38 -10.01 -5.42
C ASN A 33 -12.76 -10.21 -4.76
N ALA A 34 -13.14 -11.48 -4.55
CA ALA A 34 -14.42 -11.83 -3.93
C ALA A 34 -14.60 -11.30 -2.49
N ASP A 35 -13.49 -11.05 -1.79
CA ASP A 35 -13.49 -10.48 -0.44
C ASP A 35 -13.64 -8.96 -0.40
N ALA A 36 -13.60 -8.29 -1.56
CA ALA A 36 -13.69 -6.85 -1.70
C ALA A 36 -15.13 -6.33 -1.83
N ASP A 37 -16.12 -6.97 -1.19
CA ASP A 37 -17.53 -6.53 -1.28
C ASP A 37 -17.69 -5.14 -0.64
N MET A 38 -18.15 -4.18 -1.45
CA MET A 38 -18.44 -2.83 -1.01
C MET A 38 -19.65 -2.75 -0.05
N LYS A 39 -20.44 -3.81 0.07
CA LYS A 39 -21.53 -3.90 1.06
C LYS A 39 -21.00 -4.18 2.46
N ASP A 40 -19.86 -4.87 2.58
CA ASP A 40 -19.13 -5.04 3.83
C ASP A 40 -17.93 -4.07 3.88
N GLN A 41 -18.20 -2.81 4.21
CA GLN A 41 -17.20 -1.76 4.27
C GLN A 41 -16.07 -2.07 5.25
N ALA A 42 -16.34 -2.76 6.35
CA ALA A 42 -15.33 -3.09 7.35
C ALA A 42 -14.35 -4.15 6.82
N LYS A 43 -14.86 -5.21 6.18
CA LYS A 43 -14.05 -6.24 5.56
C LYS A 43 -13.24 -5.68 4.40
N ASN A 44 -13.89 -4.91 3.51
CA ASN A 44 -13.24 -4.25 2.39
C ASN A 44 -12.08 -3.34 2.85
N PHE A 45 -12.26 -2.64 3.96
CA PHE A 45 -11.22 -1.78 4.53
C PHE A 45 -10.03 -2.60 5.07
N ARG A 46 -10.27 -3.68 5.83
CA ARG A 46 -9.19 -4.55 6.32
C ARG A 46 -8.41 -5.20 5.18
N LEU A 47 -9.11 -5.66 4.13
CA LEU A 47 -8.48 -6.18 2.92
C LEU A 47 -7.56 -5.14 2.25
N PHE A 48 -8.01 -3.89 2.17
CA PHE A 48 -7.22 -2.79 1.63
C PHE A 48 -5.97 -2.52 2.48
N GLU A 49 -6.11 -2.45 3.81
CA GLU A 49 -4.99 -2.24 4.73
C GLU A 49 -3.95 -3.36 4.62
N GLU A 50 -4.42 -4.61 4.58
CA GLU A 50 -3.54 -5.77 4.44
C GLU A 50 -2.82 -5.77 3.09
N THR A 51 -3.54 -5.51 2.00
CA THR A 51 -2.96 -5.41 0.66
C THR A 51 -1.88 -4.33 0.59
N LEU A 52 -2.15 -3.16 1.17
CA LEU A 52 -1.19 -2.05 1.19
C LEU A 52 0.04 -2.36 2.04
N THR A 53 -0.16 -3.05 3.17
CA THR A 53 0.93 -3.54 4.02
C THR A 53 1.86 -4.48 3.25
N ILE A 54 1.30 -5.42 2.49
CA ILE A 54 2.07 -6.35 1.65
C ILE A 54 2.86 -5.60 0.58
N ILE A 55 2.22 -4.65 -0.11
CA ILE A 55 2.87 -3.84 -1.14
C ILE A 55 4.05 -3.05 -0.55
N LYS A 56 3.86 -2.39 0.59
CA LYS A 56 4.93 -1.66 1.27
C LYS A 56 6.09 -2.58 1.69
N LYS A 57 5.81 -3.75 2.27
CA LYS A 57 6.84 -4.76 2.57
C LYS A 57 7.61 -5.17 1.32
N ALA A 58 6.90 -5.48 0.24
CA ALA A 58 7.50 -5.87 -1.03
C ALA A 58 8.46 -4.80 -1.59
N TRP A 59 8.18 -3.51 -1.36
CA TRP A 59 9.02 -2.40 -1.81
C TRP A 59 10.18 -2.06 -0.88
N THR A 60 10.08 -2.39 0.41
CA THR A 60 11.03 -1.94 1.43
C THR A 60 11.93 -3.03 1.98
N GLU A 61 11.51 -4.29 1.88
CA GLU A 61 12.26 -5.43 2.38
C GLU A 61 12.90 -6.20 1.22
N LYS A 62 14.16 -6.62 1.39
CA LYS A 62 14.86 -7.47 0.38
C LYS A 62 14.11 -8.78 0.17
N PHE A 63 13.71 -9.41 1.26
CA PHE A 63 12.84 -10.57 1.30
C PHE A 63 11.80 -10.36 2.41
N PHE A 64 10.55 -10.65 2.16
CA PHE A 64 9.48 -10.48 3.12
C PHE A 64 8.61 -11.74 3.25
N LYS A 65 7.92 -11.81 4.37
CA LYS A 65 6.81 -12.74 4.60
C LYS A 65 5.59 -11.99 5.10
N HIS A 66 4.43 -12.57 4.89
CA HIS A 66 3.17 -12.04 5.39
C HIS A 66 2.23 -13.18 5.77
N GLU A 67 1.65 -13.09 6.94
CA GLU A 67 0.57 -13.95 7.43
C GLU A 67 -0.53 -13.03 7.94
N GLY A 68 -1.65 -12.97 7.22
CA GLY A 68 -2.74 -12.06 7.47
C GLY A 68 -4.11 -12.73 7.41
N GLU A 69 -5.16 -11.91 7.46
CA GLU A 69 -6.55 -12.37 7.39
C GLU A 69 -6.91 -12.89 5.99
N PHE A 70 -6.38 -12.24 4.94
CA PHE A 70 -6.73 -12.50 3.55
C PHE A 70 -5.61 -13.17 2.76
N TYR A 71 -4.36 -12.92 3.14
CA TYR A 71 -3.20 -13.38 2.38
C TYR A 71 -2.13 -13.99 3.27
N THR A 72 -1.50 -15.05 2.74
CA THR A 72 -0.29 -15.64 3.31
C THR A 72 0.77 -15.77 2.22
N TYR A 73 1.93 -15.15 2.43
CA TYR A 73 3.06 -15.18 1.51
C TYR A 73 4.37 -15.50 2.24
N PRO A 74 5.16 -16.49 1.75
CA PRO A 74 4.78 -17.47 0.72
C PRO A 74 3.63 -18.38 1.14
N ALA A 75 3.09 -19.15 0.21
CA ALA A 75 2.10 -20.18 0.53
C ALA A 75 2.69 -21.17 1.53
N PRO A 76 1.94 -21.62 2.55
CA PRO A 76 2.43 -22.55 3.54
C PRO A 76 2.95 -23.85 2.94
N ASN A 77 4.08 -24.34 3.43
CA ASN A 77 4.72 -25.59 2.99
C ASN A 77 5.03 -25.64 1.49
N PHE A 78 5.25 -24.50 0.87
CA PHE A 78 5.61 -24.42 -0.53
C PHE A 78 7.07 -24.81 -0.72
N GLU A 79 7.33 -25.97 -1.34
CA GLU A 79 8.67 -26.40 -1.72
C GLU A 79 9.13 -25.63 -2.96
N TRP A 80 10.35 -25.07 -2.89
CA TRP A 80 10.95 -24.32 -3.99
C TRP A 80 12.20 -25.01 -4.52
N GLU A 81 12.18 -25.30 -5.79
CA GLU A 81 13.34 -25.78 -6.53
C GLU A 81 13.31 -25.18 -7.94
N HIS A 82 14.36 -24.47 -8.33
CA HIS A 82 14.44 -23.85 -9.63
C HIS A 82 15.90 -23.66 -10.06
N ASP A 83 16.26 -24.08 -11.27
CA ASP A 83 17.64 -24.08 -11.78
C ASP A 83 18.28 -22.69 -11.80
N MET A 84 17.48 -21.65 -12.07
CA MET A 84 17.94 -20.25 -12.14
C MET A 84 17.90 -19.53 -10.79
N SER A 85 17.48 -20.17 -9.71
CA SER A 85 17.38 -19.60 -8.37
C SER A 85 18.07 -20.50 -7.36
N PRO A 86 19.39 -20.36 -7.16
CA PRO A 86 20.13 -21.19 -6.22
C PRO A 86 19.54 -21.11 -4.81
N PRO A 87 19.51 -22.20 -4.05
CA PRO A 87 19.05 -22.20 -2.67
C PRO A 87 19.80 -21.20 -1.80
N SER A 88 19.07 -20.51 -0.94
CA SER A 88 19.67 -19.56 0.01
C SER A 88 18.87 -19.54 1.32
N SER A 89 19.60 -19.56 2.45
CA SER A 89 18.98 -19.40 3.77
C SER A 89 18.37 -18.01 4.02
N GLU A 90 18.55 -17.07 3.12
CA GLU A 90 17.89 -15.75 3.21
C GLU A 90 16.38 -15.84 2.96
N PHE A 91 15.93 -16.81 2.18
CA PHE A 91 14.52 -16.91 1.77
C PHE A 91 13.90 -18.31 1.88
N MET A 92 14.69 -19.35 2.17
CA MET A 92 14.17 -20.71 2.29
C MET A 92 14.88 -21.51 3.37
N ASN A 93 14.22 -22.53 3.89
CA ASN A 93 14.83 -23.56 4.72
C ASN A 93 15.58 -24.53 3.82
N LEU A 94 16.89 -24.67 4.02
CA LEU A 94 17.75 -25.48 3.14
C LEU A 94 17.58 -26.98 3.35
N ASP A 95 17.12 -27.42 4.52
CA ASP A 95 16.92 -28.84 4.82
C ASP A 95 15.61 -29.36 4.26
N THR A 96 14.54 -28.56 4.36
CA THR A 96 13.19 -28.92 3.93
C THR A 96 12.85 -28.40 2.54
N LYS A 97 13.67 -27.53 1.98
CA LYS A 97 13.42 -26.79 0.71
C LYS A 97 12.17 -25.91 0.73
N ILE A 98 11.60 -25.67 1.91
CA ILE A 98 10.40 -24.82 2.05
C ILE A 98 10.78 -23.36 1.93
N LEU A 99 10.03 -22.64 1.07
CA LEU A 99 10.15 -21.19 0.91
C LEU A 99 9.59 -20.47 2.13
N GLU A 100 10.41 -19.65 2.79
CA GLU A 100 10.04 -18.90 3.99
C GLU A 100 9.79 -17.42 3.74
N LYS A 101 10.34 -16.88 2.66
CA LYS A 101 10.18 -15.49 2.25
C LYS A 101 10.13 -15.37 0.74
N ILE A 102 9.51 -14.31 0.27
CA ILE A 102 9.48 -13.94 -1.15
C ILE A 102 10.05 -12.52 -1.35
N ASN A 103 10.30 -12.17 -2.59
CA ASN A 103 10.68 -10.80 -2.97
C ASN A 103 10.00 -10.40 -4.28
N ILE A 104 10.13 -9.13 -4.63
CA ILE A 104 9.81 -8.63 -5.96
C ILE A 104 11.09 -8.16 -6.67
N VAL A 105 11.09 -8.27 -7.98
CA VAL A 105 12.18 -7.80 -8.86
C VAL A 105 11.56 -7.09 -10.07
N PRO A 106 11.91 -5.83 -10.35
CA PRO A 106 12.88 -5.00 -9.62
C PRO A 106 12.33 -4.42 -8.31
N GLN A 107 13.21 -3.89 -7.47
CA GLN A 107 12.85 -3.00 -6.37
C GLN A 107 12.65 -1.56 -6.90
N PRO A 108 11.83 -0.71 -6.25
CA PRO A 108 11.71 0.69 -6.64
C PRO A 108 13.03 1.46 -6.47
N VAL A 109 13.24 2.46 -7.34
CA VAL A 109 14.34 3.44 -7.21
C VAL A 109 14.11 4.33 -6.00
N GLN A 110 12.89 4.83 -5.85
CA GLN A 110 12.51 5.73 -4.76
C GLN A 110 12.55 5.02 -3.40
N LYS A 111 13.06 5.72 -2.38
CA LYS A 111 13.20 5.18 -1.02
C LYS A 111 12.42 6.06 -0.02
N PRO A 112 11.71 5.45 0.94
CA PRO A 112 11.59 4.00 1.16
C PRO A 112 10.78 3.29 0.08
N HIS A 113 9.89 3.97 -0.62
CA HIS A 113 9.07 3.52 -1.74
C HIS A 113 8.50 4.72 -2.51
N PRO A 114 7.89 4.54 -3.69
CA PRO A 114 7.19 5.61 -4.40
C PRO A 114 6.13 6.28 -3.52
N PRO A 115 5.95 7.60 -3.60
CA PRO A 115 4.89 8.30 -2.87
C PRO A 115 3.52 7.69 -3.14
N LEU A 116 2.71 7.58 -2.09
CA LEU A 116 1.35 7.05 -2.15
C LEU A 116 0.33 8.17 -2.08
N TRP A 117 -0.69 8.06 -2.92
CA TRP A 117 -1.83 8.96 -2.97
C TRP A 117 -3.15 8.20 -2.85
N GLN A 118 -4.10 8.73 -2.12
CA GLN A 118 -5.44 8.14 -2.01
C GLN A 118 -6.52 9.20 -2.23
N VAL A 119 -7.52 8.86 -3.03
CA VAL A 119 -8.74 9.66 -3.11
C VAL A 119 -9.57 9.41 -1.85
N VAL A 120 -9.87 10.47 -1.11
CA VAL A 120 -10.60 10.41 0.16
C VAL A 120 -11.70 11.46 0.23
N ASP A 121 -12.75 11.14 0.98
CA ASP A 121 -13.86 12.08 1.20
C ASP A 121 -14.27 12.17 2.68
N SER A 122 -14.22 11.08 3.45
CA SER A 122 -14.63 11.06 4.84
C SER A 122 -13.51 11.53 5.79
N PRO A 123 -13.84 12.18 6.93
CA PRO A 123 -12.86 12.55 7.94
C PRO A 123 -11.99 11.39 8.43
N SER A 124 -12.58 10.20 8.64
CA SER A 124 -11.85 9.01 9.07
C SER A 124 -10.86 8.51 8.02
N SER A 125 -11.19 8.58 6.73
CA SER A 125 -10.26 8.22 5.66
C SER A 125 -9.12 9.22 5.53
N ILE A 126 -9.38 10.51 5.76
CA ILE A 126 -8.36 11.57 5.76
C ILE A 126 -7.37 11.34 6.90
N GLU A 127 -7.87 11.12 8.11
CA GLU A 127 -7.04 10.84 9.29
C GLU A 127 -6.21 9.57 9.11
N TRP A 128 -6.84 8.50 8.60
CA TRP A 128 -6.15 7.23 8.34
C TRP A 128 -5.03 7.38 7.31
N ALA A 129 -5.28 8.08 6.20
CA ALA A 129 -4.26 8.34 5.17
C ALA A 129 -3.06 9.10 5.76
N ALA A 130 -3.30 10.16 6.54
CA ALA A 130 -2.26 10.93 7.20
C ALA A 130 -1.40 10.06 8.14
N LYS A 131 -2.02 9.19 8.94
CA LYS A 131 -1.33 8.27 9.85
C LYS A 131 -0.53 7.18 9.15
N ASN A 132 -0.84 6.91 7.88
CA ASN A 132 -0.19 5.88 7.06
C ASN A 132 0.80 6.43 6.01
N ASP A 133 1.18 7.71 6.09
CA ASP A 133 2.07 8.40 5.15
C ASP A 133 1.55 8.36 3.71
N ILE A 134 0.25 8.56 3.55
CA ILE A 134 -0.42 8.61 2.26
C ILE A 134 -0.92 10.02 2.04
N SER A 135 -0.48 10.65 0.96
CA SER A 135 -1.01 11.92 0.50
C SER A 135 -2.45 11.76 -0.01
N ILE A 136 -3.24 12.82 0.06
CA ILE A 136 -4.66 12.72 -0.26
C ILE A 136 -5.05 13.57 -1.46
N ILE A 137 -6.03 13.06 -2.21
CA ILE A 137 -6.71 13.78 -3.28
C ILE A 137 -8.18 13.91 -2.88
N MET A 138 -8.72 15.12 -2.88
CA MET A 138 -10.13 15.37 -2.65
C MET A 138 -10.82 15.73 -3.96
N TRP A 139 -11.89 14.99 -4.26
CA TRP A 139 -12.69 15.21 -5.47
C TRP A 139 -13.84 16.16 -5.18
N ILE A 140 -13.79 17.37 -5.78
CA ILE A 140 -14.85 18.39 -5.70
C ILE A 140 -15.43 18.54 -4.27
N PRO A 141 -14.62 18.77 -3.24
CA PRO A 141 -15.15 18.92 -1.88
C PRO A 141 -15.90 20.26 -1.74
N PRO A 142 -16.96 20.32 -0.93
CA PRO A 142 -17.60 21.59 -0.62
C PRO A 142 -16.61 22.58 -0.01
N VAL A 143 -16.53 23.79 -0.55
CA VAL A 143 -15.56 24.84 -0.15
C VAL A 143 -15.63 25.09 1.38
N GLN A 144 -16.85 25.07 1.95
CA GLN A 144 -17.07 25.30 3.37
C GLN A 144 -16.42 24.22 4.27
N SER A 145 -16.18 23.01 3.73
CA SER A 145 -15.56 21.91 4.46
C SER A 145 -14.06 21.77 4.24
N LEU A 146 -13.51 22.45 3.24
CA LEU A 146 -12.10 22.31 2.85
C LEU A 146 -11.14 22.56 4.00
N LYS A 147 -11.27 23.72 4.65
CA LYS A 147 -10.39 24.09 5.77
C LYS A 147 -10.36 23.02 6.85
N LYS A 148 -11.54 22.55 7.27
CA LYS A 148 -11.65 21.52 8.32
C LYS A 148 -11.02 20.19 7.88
N ARG A 149 -11.16 19.81 6.61
CA ARG A 149 -10.53 18.59 6.06
C ARG A 149 -9.01 18.70 6.02
N PHE A 150 -8.49 19.85 5.67
CA PHE A 150 -7.06 20.16 5.70
C PHE A 150 -6.50 20.08 7.13
N GLU A 151 -7.22 20.67 8.08
CA GLU A 151 -6.85 20.65 9.51
C GLU A 151 -6.82 19.22 10.06
N ILE A 152 -7.76 18.35 9.70
CA ILE A 152 -7.77 16.93 10.09
C ILE A 152 -6.51 16.23 9.60
N TYR A 153 -6.16 16.38 8.31
CA TYR A 153 -4.97 15.77 7.75
C TYR A 153 -3.69 16.30 8.40
N GLN A 154 -3.56 17.63 8.50
CA GLN A 154 -2.43 18.32 9.12
C GLN A 154 -2.21 17.84 10.55
N GLN A 155 -3.25 17.82 11.37
CA GLN A 155 -3.16 17.39 12.76
C GLN A 155 -2.69 15.95 12.87
N ALA A 156 -3.36 15.02 12.19
CA ALA A 156 -3.04 13.61 12.23
C ALA A 156 -1.61 13.31 11.76
N LYS A 157 -1.16 13.99 10.70
CA LYS A 157 0.20 13.84 10.17
C LYS A 157 1.24 14.47 11.10
N SER A 158 0.97 15.63 11.67
CA SER A 158 1.85 16.28 12.65
C SER A 158 2.06 15.42 13.90
N GLU A 159 0.99 14.82 14.42
CA GLU A 159 1.07 13.89 15.56
C GLU A 159 1.94 12.67 15.25
N LYS A 160 1.77 12.10 14.06
CA LYS A 160 2.55 10.94 13.62
C LYS A 160 4.03 11.26 13.42
N GLU A 161 4.34 12.34 12.70
CA GLU A 161 5.71 12.72 12.35
C GLU A 161 6.43 13.43 13.51
N LYS A 162 5.71 13.81 14.58
CA LYS A 162 6.22 14.59 15.73
C LYS A 162 6.89 15.92 15.30
N ARG A 163 6.36 16.52 14.24
CA ARG A 163 6.74 17.83 13.74
C ARG A 163 5.52 18.64 13.33
N HIS A 164 5.68 19.93 13.18
CA HIS A 164 4.66 20.75 12.53
C HIS A 164 4.62 20.43 11.03
N VAL A 165 3.43 20.09 10.54
CA VAL A 165 3.13 19.90 9.11
C VAL A 165 2.36 21.12 8.63
N GLU A 166 2.73 21.69 7.50
CA GLU A 166 2.06 22.86 6.97
C GLU A 166 0.66 22.54 6.45
N LEU A 167 -0.25 23.50 6.52
CA LEU A 167 -1.62 23.34 6.03
C LEU A 167 -1.60 23.15 4.51
N GLY A 168 -2.08 22.00 4.04
CA GLY A 168 -2.09 21.64 2.61
C GLY A 168 -0.92 20.75 2.18
N GLU A 169 0.09 20.52 3.01
CA GLU A 169 1.16 19.57 2.71
C GLU A 169 0.58 18.15 2.54
N GLY A 170 0.85 17.53 1.39
CA GLY A 170 0.34 16.19 1.07
C GLY A 170 -1.15 16.16 0.67
N ILE A 171 -1.73 17.30 0.30
CA ILE A 171 -3.13 17.43 -0.11
C ILE A 171 -3.23 17.99 -1.52
N SER A 172 -4.03 17.33 -2.35
CA SER A 172 -4.45 17.84 -3.66
C SER A 172 -5.97 17.95 -3.72
N VAL A 173 -6.48 18.94 -4.44
CA VAL A 173 -7.91 19.16 -4.68
C VAL A 173 -8.14 19.24 -6.17
N VAL A 174 -9.10 18.47 -6.68
CA VAL A 174 -9.45 18.37 -8.10
C VAL A 174 -10.91 18.73 -8.32
#